data_a40a2bf30ffa7aab611991fd1642528c
#
_entry.id   a40a2bf30ffa7aab611991fd1642528c
#
_cell.length_a   1.000
_cell.length_b   1.000
_cell.length_c   1.000
_cell.angle_alpha   90.00
_cell.angle_beta   90.00
_cell.angle_gamma   90.00
#
_symmetry.space_group_name_H-M   'P 1'
#
loop_
_entity.id
_entity.type
_entity.pdbx_description
1 polymer ?
#
loop_
_entity_poly.entity_id
_entity_poly.type
_entity_poly.pdbx_seq_one_letter_code
_entity_poly.pdbx_strand_id
1 'polypeptide(L)'
;MKTALVTDGKYRSSIAAVRALHRAGYRVVVTQTRADIKSAPAVSVSKSCDDFRWIDGACADADYAEKLLSILKEYEHPVLFCVGAVTLNTVAARREEFAALANFLIAPKETLDALNDKESVHQRALELGIPVPREYDGTPESYPVVVKPHCGEKFGLKAADRYAVANNEAEFDAIMEKMQRYDPSPIVQQKITGAGAGVSLLLGRESELLGALCHRRVREYPITGGPSTCCESFYDEKMIDEAYELLKSFHFTGLAMVEFKGDCILEVNPRVWGSFTMTEAAQSPIVAHYAQAAQGGQVTYTAKDYRTGVKMRFFLNDMVAALSYLKAGRVKEGLRGLGDFFTAKEALSAKGDGKVMRAYLKKSLFER
;
A
#
# COMPACT_ATOMS: atom_id res chain seq x y z
N MET A 1 27.76 -7.83 -9.62
CA MET A 1 26.65 -8.04 -8.65
C MET A 1 25.41 -7.34 -9.21
N LYS A 2 24.27 -8.00 -9.28
CA LYS A 2 23.03 -7.41 -9.78
C LYS A 2 22.62 -6.21 -8.91
N THR A 3 22.13 -5.14 -9.52
CA THR A 3 21.73 -3.93 -8.80
C THR A 3 20.20 -3.81 -8.78
N ALA A 4 19.65 -3.36 -7.66
CA ALA A 4 18.26 -2.93 -7.53
C ALA A 4 18.22 -1.46 -7.10
N LEU A 5 17.40 -0.66 -7.77
CA LEU A 5 17.16 0.73 -7.45
C LEU A 5 15.77 0.87 -6.85
N VAL A 6 15.69 1.28 -5.58
CA VAL A 6 14.43 1.50 -4.84
C VAL A 6 14.18 2.99 -4.75
N THR A 7 13.04 3.45 -5.24
CA THR A 7 12.67 4.87 -5.20
C THR A 7 11.98 5.25 -3.88
N ASP A 8 11.85 6.56 -3.66
CA ASP A 8 10.99 7.11 -2.60
C ASP A 8 11.35 6.64 -1.19
N GLY A 9 12.63 6.74 -0.84
CA GLY A 9 13.18 6.27 0.45
C GLY A 9 12.47 6.83 1.70
N LYS A 10 11.66 7.88 1.56
CA LYS A 10 10.86 8.48 2.65
C LYS A 10 9.79 7.53 3.23
N TYR A 11 9.33 6.56 2.44
CA TYR A 11 8.27 5.66 2.88
C TYR A 11 8.82 4.51 3.74
N ARG A 12 8.05 4.10 4.72
CA ARG A 12 8.37 2.93 5.57
C ARG A 12 8.49 1.63 4.77
N SER A 13 7.68 1.50 3.73
CA SER A 13 7.69 0.37 2.80
C SER A 13 9.02 0.21 2.06
N SER A 14 9.74 1.31 1.79
CA SER A 14 11.07 1.25 1.17
C SER A 14 12.07 0.47 2.02
N ILE A 15 11.95 0.51 3.35
CA ILE A 15 12.82 -0.22 4.27
C ILE A 15 12.66 -1.74 4.07
N ALA A 16 11.41 -2.22 3.98
CA ALA A 16 11.13 -3.64 3.74
C ALA A 16 11.62 -4.09 2.35
N ALA A 17 11.39 -3.27 1.31
CA ALA A 17 11.86 -3.56 -0.04
C ALA A 17 13.39 -3.66 -0.09
N VAL A 18 14.10 -2.67 0.47
CA VAL A 18 15.57 -2.62 0.52
C VAL A 18 16.15 -3.85 1.23
N ARG A 19 15.61 -4.21 2.39
CA ARG A 19 16.06 -5.39 3.13
C ARG A 19 15.79 -6.69 2.40
N ALA A 20 14.64 -6.82 1.75
CA ALA A 20 14.29 -8.02 0.98
C ALA A 20 15.18 -8.18 -0.26
N LEU A 21 15.42 -7.11 -1.02
CA LEU A 21 16.30 -7.11 -2.19
C LEU A 21 17.76 -7.40 -1.81
N HIS A 22 18.24 -6.83 -0.72
CA HIS A 22 19.61 -7.11 -0.21
C HIS A 22 19.75 -8.57 0.21
N ARG A 23 18.74 -9.15 0.91
CA ARG A 23 18.73 -10.60 1.24
C ARG A 23 18.68 -11.48 0.00
N ALA A 24 18.06 -11.00 -1.08
CA ALA A 24 18.04 -11.68 -2.38
C ALA A 24 19.36 -11.54 -3.19
N GLY A 25 20.38 -10.91 -2.61
CA GLY A 25 21.73 -10.80 -3.19
C GLY A 25 21.94 -9.62 -4.13
N TYR A 26 21.03 -8.62 -4.12
CA TYR A 26 21.20 -7.39 -4.90
C TYR A 26 22.06 -6.37 -4.15
N ARG A 27 22.88 -5.62 -4.88
CA ARG A 27 23.35 -4.30 -4.43
C ARG A 27 22.15 -3.36 -4.50
N VAL A 28 21.82 -2.71 -3.39
CA VAL A 28 20.61 -1.89 -3.29
C VAL A 28 20.97 -0.40 -3.23
N VAL A 29 20.50 0.34 -4.23
CA VAL A 29 20.60 1.80 -4.33
C VAL A 29 19.24 2.39 -4.00
N VAL A 30 19.20 3.40 -3.14
CA VAL A 30 17.94 4.09 -2.76
C VAL A 30 17.98 5.52 -3.26
N THR A 31 16.88 5.97 -3.88
CA THR A 31 16.72 7.37 -4.28
C THR A 31 15.67 8.09 -3.46
N GLN A 32 15.87 9.41 -3.29
CA GLN A 32 14.92 10.29 -2.65
C GLN A 32 15.04 11.72 -3.18
N THR A 33 13.92 12.34 -3.47
CA THR A 33 13.83 13.76 -3.89
C THR A 33 14.03 14.71 -2.71
N ARG A 34 14.83 15.79 -2.92
CA ARG A 34 15.20 16.73 -1.85
C ARG A 34 14.03 17.59 -1.37
N ALA A 35 13.16 18.01 -2.28
CA ALA A 35 12.03 18.86 -1.93
C ALA A 35 10.94 18.14 -1.12
N ASP A 36 10.89 16.81 -1.20
CA ASP A 36 9.87 16.02 -0.52
C ASP A 36 10.16 15.76 0.96
N ILE A 37 11.38 15.95 1.42
CA ILE A 37 11.78 15.76 2.82
C ILE A 37 12.94 16.66 3.22
N LYS A 38 12.97 17.05 4.50
CA LYS A 38 13.99 17.98 5.04
C LYS A 38 15.35 17.32 5.31
N SER A 39 15.38 16.03 5.57
CA SER A 39 16.58 15.29 5.96
C SER A 39 16.59 13.87 5.38
N ALA A 40 17.76 13.21 5.33
CA ALA A 40 17.91 11.88 4.75
C ALA A 40 16.93 10.87 5.39
N PRO A 41 16.24 10.03 4.60
CA PRO A 41 15.25 9.08 5.12
C PRO A 41 15.88 7.99 5.98
N ALA A 42 15.09 7.38 6.87
CA ALA A 42 15.60 6.36 7.78
C ALA A 42 16.23 5.15 7.06
N VAL A 43 15.77 4.84 5.84
CA VAL A 43 16.33 3.76 5.02
C VAL A 43 17.79 3.98 4.64
N SER A 44 18.25 5.25 4.52
CA SER A 44 19.63 5.57 4.12
C SER A 44 20.70 5.12 5.12
N VAL A 45 20.30 4.85 6.37
CA VAL A 45 21.22 4.31 7.40
C VAL A 45 21.08 2.81 7.60
N SER A 46 20.28 2.13 6.78
CA SER A 46 20.15 0.67 6.79
C SER A 46 21.42 0.00 6.30
N LYS A 47 21.80 -1.11 6.92
CA LYS A 47 22.89 -1.96 6.43
C LYS A 47 22.60 -2.61 5.06
N SER A 48 21.34 -2.63 4.68
CA SER A 48 20.88 -3.16 3.40
C SER A 48 20.80 -2.10 2.30
N CYS A 49 21.12 -0.84 2.60
CA CYS A 49 21.24 0.25 1.62
C CYS A 49 22.74 0.42 1.31
N ASP A 50 23.16 -0.03 0.14
CA ASP A 50 24.57 0.02 -0.28
C ASP A 50 24.96 1.39 -0.81
N ASP A 51 24.00 2.15 -1.37
CA ASP A 51 24.19 3.52 -1.83
C ASP A 51 22.89 4.31 -1.69
N PHE A 52 23.02 5.60 -1.45
CA PHE A 52 21.88 6.50 -1.31
C PHE A 52 22.09 7.75 -2.18
N ARG A 53 21.11 8.02 -3.05
CA ARG A 53 21.16 9.11 -4.03
C ARG A 53 20.05 10.12 -3.81
N TRP A 54 20.42 11.37 -3.68
CA TRP A 54 19.47 12.47 -3.75
C TRP A 54 19.11 12.79 -5.21
N ILE A 55 17.83 13.10 -5.44
CA ILE A 55 17.34 13.72 -6.66
C ILE A 55 16.93 15.14 -6.31
N ASP A 56 17.44 16.13 -7.02
CA ASP A 56 17.10 17.53 -6.80
C ASP A 56 15.67 17.81 -7.30
N GLY A 57 14.92 18.63 -6.55
CA GLY A 57 13.51 18.90 -6.80
C GLY A 57 12.56 17.92 -6.11
N ALA A 58 11.32 17.88 -6.56
CA ALA A 58 10.23 17.01 -6.08
C ALA A 58 9.93 15.90 -7.09
N CYS A 59 9.30 14.82 -6.63
CA CYS A 59 8.86 13.73 -7.53
C CYS A 59 7.73 14.15 -8.49
N ALA A 60 7.08 15.28 -8.23
CA ALA A 60 6.03 15.86 -9.10
C ALA A 60 6.60 16.86 -10.15
N ASP A 61 7.88 17.17 -10.11
CA ASP A 61 8.49 18.11 -11.06
C ASP A 61 8.55 17.51 -12.46
N ALA A 62 8.40 18.36 -13.48
CA ALA A 62 8.36 17.92 -14.88
C ALA A 62 9.67 17.22 -15.33
N ASP A 63 10.82 17.57 -14.75
CA ASP A 63 12.14 17.01 -15.07
C ASP A 63 12.54 15.82 -14.17
N TYR A 64 11.63 15.36 -13.30
CA TYR A 64 11.92 14.25 -12.39
C TYR A 64 12.26 12.95 -13.14
N ALA A 65 11.54 12.67 -14.21
CA ALA A 65 11.79 11.47 -15.02
C ALA A 65 13.21 11.47 -15.62
N GLU A 66 13.66 12.59 -16.19
CA GLU A 66 15.01 12.73 -16.76
C GLU A 66 16.10 12.51 -15.70
N LYS A 67 15.90 13.07 -14.50
CA LYS A 67 16.82 12.90 -13.38
C LYS A 67 16.92 11.43 -12.95
N LEU A 68 15.77 10.73 -12.87
CA LEU A 68 15.75 9.32 -12.51
C LEU A 68 16.38 8.45 -13.61
N LEU A 69 16.08 8.71 -14.89
CA LEU A 69 16.71 8.05 -16.03
C LEU A 69 18.24 8.28 -16.05
N SER A 70 18.71 9.47 -15.68
CA SER A 70 20.14 9.75 -15.57
C SER A 70 20.83 8.88 -14.52
N ILE A 71 20.20 8.65 -13.38
CA ILE A 71 20.72 7.74 -12.35
C ILE A 71 20.71 6.29 -12.84
N LEU A 72 19.64 5.85 -13.53
CA LEU A 72 19.56 4.49 -14.06
C LEU A 72 20.67 4.17 -15.06
N LYS A 73 21.13 5.15 -15.85
CA LYS A 73 22.24 5.00 -16.81
C LYS A 73 23.59 4.66 -16.15
N GLU A 74 23.74 4.90 -14.85
CA GLU A 74 24.96 4.54 -14.11
C GLU A 74 25.05 3.02 -13.82
N TYR A 75 23.97 2.26 -14.06
CA TYR A 75 23.88 0.85 -13.76
C TYR A 75 23.47 0.03 -14.97
N GLU A 76 23.94 -1.21 -15.04
CA GLU A 76 23.60 -2.14 -16.11
C GLU A 76 22.25 -2.81 -15.84
N HIS A 77 21.19 -2.32 -16.48
CA HIS A 77 19.81 -2.82 -16.38
C HIS A 77 19.38 -3.22 -14.94
N PRO A 78 19.40 -2.28 -13.98
CA PRO A 78 19.03 -2.59 -12.59
C PRO A 78 17.54 -2.99 -12.50
N VAL A 79 17.19 -3.71 -11.45
CA VAL A 79 15.78 -3.87 -11.08
C VAL A 79 15.28 -2.53 -10.51
N LEU A 80 14.28 -1.94 -11.14
CA LEU A 80 13.63 -0.73 -10.65
C LEU A 80 12.43 -1.12 -9.80
N PHE A 81 12.44 -0.71 -8.53
CA PHE A 81 11.37 -0.95 -7.56
C PHE A 81 10.77 0.39 -7.11
N CYS A 82 9.62 0.75 -7.70
CA CYS A 82 8.91 1.99 -7.40
C CYS A 82 8.05 1.82 -6.15
N VAL A 83 8.27 2.67 -5.13
CA VAL A 83 7.49 2.65 -3.88
C VAL A 83 6.40 3.72 -3.88
N GLY A 84 6.70 4.94 -4.33
CA GLY A 84 5.77 6.06 -4.37
C GLY A 84 4.82 5.99 -5.57
N ALA A 85 3.57 6.37 -5.38
CA ALA A 85 2.57 6.40 -6.45
C ALA A 85 2.95 7.38 -7.58
N VAL A 86 3.50 8.54 -7.25
CA VAL A 86 3.92 9.54 -8.25
C VAL A 86 5.03 8.97 -9.13
N THR A 87 6.08 8.40 -8.53
CA THR A 87 7.17 7.76 -9.27
C THR A 87 6.68 6.60 -10.12
N LEU A 88 5.81 5.74 -9.58
CA LEU A 88 5.24 4.63 -10.31
C LEU A 88 4.47 5.11 -11.55
N ASN A 89 3.62 6.13 -11.40
CA ASN A 89 2.88 6.72 -12.51
C ASN A 89 3.81 7.38 -13.56
N THR A 90 4.89 8.04 -13.11
CA THR A 90 5.91 8.62 -14.00
C THR A 90 6.59 7.55 -14.84
N VAL A 91 6.98 6.42 -14.23
CA VAL A 91 7.58 5.29 -14.93
C VAL A 91 6.59 4.64 -15.89
N ALA A 92 5.34 4.47 -15.49
CA ALA A 92 4.29 3.91 -16.35
C ALA A 92 4.01 4.79 -17.58
N ALA A 93 3.96 6.12 -17.39
CA ALA A 93 3.72 7.08 -18.48
C ALA A 93 4.86 7.16 -19.50
N ARG A 94 6.10 6.87 -19.07
CA ARG A 94 7.31 6.88 -19.94
C ARG A 94 7.94 5.49 -20.03
N ARG A 95 7.09 4.48 -20.09
CA ARG A 95 7.45 3.06 -19.94
C ARG A 95 8.60 2.63 -20.82
N GLU A 96 8.59 2.99 -22.11
CA GLU A 96 9.62 2.57 -23.08
C GLU A 96 11.01 3.10 -22.73
N GLU A 97 11.09 4.36 -22.31
CA GLU A 97 12.36 4.97 -21.92
C GLU A 97 12.96 4.30 -20.67
N PHE A 98 12.11 4.00 -19.68
CA PHE A 98 12.55 3.30 -18.48
C PHE A 98 12.89 1.83 -18.77
N ALA A 99 12.14 1.14 -19.63
CA ALA A 99 12.40 -0.25 -20.01
C ALA A 99 13.70 -0.43 -20.79
N ALA A 100 14.14 0.61 -21.52
CA ALA A 100 15.45 0.60 -22.17
C ALA A 100 16.64 0.61 -21.19
N LEU A 101 16.41 0.98 -19.91
CA LEU A 101 17.48 1.15 -18.92
C LEU A 101 17.33 0.28 -17.68
N ALA A 102 16.15 -0.25 -17.41
CA ALA A 102 15.86 -0.97 -16.17
C ALA A 102 14.84 -2.10 -16.37
N ASN A 103 14.87 -3.06 -15.47
CA ASN A 103 13.93 -4.17 -15.41
C ASN A 103 12.87 -3.91 -14.34
N PHE A 104 11.59 -3.99 -14.66
CA PHE A 104 10.49 -3.79 -13.72
C PHE A 104 9.22 -4.53 -14.13
N LEU A 105 8.33 -4.70 -13.16
CA LEU A 105 6.96 -5.17 -13.35
C LEU A 105 6.02 -4.02 -12.90
N ILE A 106 5.55 -3.24 -13.84
CA ILE A 106 4.62 -2.13 -13.64
C ILE A 106 3.60 -2.20 -14.79
N ALA A 107 2.32 -2.13 -14.47
CA ALA A 107 1.28 -2.13 -15.47
C ALA A 107 1.31 -0.86 -16.35
N PRO A 108 0.73 -0.89 -17.57
CA PRO A 108 0.50 0.31 -18.36
C PRO A 108 -0.28 1.37 -17.58
N LYS A 109 -0.10 2.64 -17.95
CA LYS A 109 -0.73 3.77 -17.24
C LYS A 109 -2.26 3.66 -17.24
N GLU A 110 -2.84 3.22 -18.33
CA GLU A 110 -4.28 3.02 -18.53
C GLU A 110 -4.84 1.98 -17.55
N THR A 111 -4.11 0.87 -17.37
CA THR A 111 -4.45 -0.17 -16.39
C THR A 111 -4.36 0.36 -14.95
N LEU A 112 -3.33 1.15 -14.64
CA LEU A 112 -3.20 1.78 -13.32
C LEU A 112 -4.33 2.76 -13.04
N ASP A 113 -4.73 3.56 -14.04
CA ASP A 113 -5.83 4.52 -13.91
C ASP A 113 -7.16 3.79 -13.71
N ALA A 114 -7.45 2.75 -14.48
CA ALA A 114 -8.65 1.94 -14.34
C ALA A 114 -8.75 1.26 -12.96
N LEU A 115 -7.64 0.76 -12.42
CA LEU A 115 -7.60 0.14 -11.08
C LEU A 115 -7.64 1.16 -9.93
N ASN A 116 -7.27 2.42 -10.16
CA ASN A 116 -7.44 3.51 -9.19
C ASN A 116 -8.86 4.08 -9.19
N ASP A 117 -9.64 3.82 -10.24
CA ASP A 117 -11.04 4.20 -10.34
C ASP A 117 -11.92 3.16 -9.64
N LYS A 118 -12.61 3.60 -8.57
CA LYS A 118 -13.44 2.71 -7.77
C LYS A 118 -14.67 2.19 -8.51
N GLU A 119 -15.23 3.00 -9.39
CA GLU A 119 -16.40 2.61 -10.19
C GLU A 119 -15.99 1.50 -11.17
N SER A 120 -14.89 1.69 -11.91
CA SER A 120 -14.32 0.69 -12.81
C SER A 120 -14.04 -0.65 -12.09
N VAL A 121 -13.44 -0.59 -10.91
CA VAL A 121 -13.14 -1.77 -10.07
C VAL A 121 -14.41 -2.47 -9.61
N HIS A 122 -15.41 -1.73 -9.12
CA HIS A 122 -16.68 -2.29 -8.64
C HIS A 122 -17.48 -2.93 -9.76
N GLN A 123 -17.60 -2.23 -10.91
CA GLN A 123 -18.28 -2.78 -12.07
C GLN A 123 -17.64 -4.09 -12.54
N ARG A 124 -16.33 -4.12 -12.65
CA ARG A 124 -15.60 -5.34 -13.03
C ARG A 124 -15.76 -6.46 -12.02
N ALA A 125 -15.73 -6.16 -10.72
CA ALA A 125 -15.96 -7.15 -9.67
C ALA A 125 -17.36 -7.76 -9.77
N LEU A 126 -18.40 -6.94 -10.02
CA LEU A 126 -19.77 -7.42 -10.24
C LEU A 126 -19.88 -8.35 -11.46
N GLU A 127 -19.24 -7.99 -12.58
CA GLU A 127 -19.18 -8.83 -13.79
C GLU A 127 -18.55 -10.21 -13.53
N LEU A 128 -17.60 -10.27 -12.61
CA LEU A 128 -16.93 -11.51 -12.18
C LEU A 128 -17.70 -12.24 -11.07
N GLY A 129 -18.81 -11.70 -10.58
CA GLY A 129 -19.56 -12.27 -9.47
C GLY A 129 -18.87 -12.12 -8.11
N ILE A 130 -17.90 -11.20 -8.00
CA ILE A 130 -17.18 -10.91 -6.76
C ILE A 130 -17.98 -9.88 -5.94
N PRO A 131 -18.23 -10.12 -4.64
CA PRO A 131 -19.02 -9.20 -3.82
C PRO A 131 -18.39 -7.81 -3.70
N VAL A 132 -19.21 -6.78 -3.87
CA VAL A 132 -18.90 -5.37 -3.60
C VAL A 132 -19.99 -4.76 -2.73
N PRO A 133 -19.75 -3.64 -2.02
CA PRO A 133 -20.81 -2.94 -1.32
C PRO A 133 -21.91 -2.50 -2.30
N ARG A 134 -23.18 -2.76 -1.93
CA ARG A 134 -24.32 -2.25 -2.72
C ARG A 134 -24.24 -0.73 -2.79
N GLU A 135 -24.35 -0.19 -3.99
CA GLU A 135 -24.47 1.24 -4.21
C GLU A 135 -25.95 1.66 -4.29
N TYR A 136 -26.22 2.89 -3.89
CA TYR A 136 -27.55 3.50 -3.94
C TYR A 136 -27.50 4.70 -4.87
N ASP A 137 -28.43 4.73 -5.80
CA ASP A 137 -28.69 5.91 -6.65
C ASP A 137 -29.74 6.77 -5.95
N GLY A 138 -29.29 7.91 -5.39
CA GLY A 138 -30.13 8.81 -4.61
C GLY A 138 -30.27 8.42 -3.12
N THR A 139 -31.50 8.52 -2.58
CA THR A 139 -31.76 8.25 -1.15
C THR A 139 -31.68 6.75 -0.87
N PRO A 140 -30.86 6.34 0.14
CA PRO A 140 -30.72 4.92 0.47
C PRO A 140 -32.00 4.33 1.07
N GLU A 141 -32.32 3.10 0.71
CA GLU A 141 -33.46 2.35 1.24
C GLU A 141 -33.24 1.87 2.68
N SER A 142 -31.98 1.81 3.13
CA SER A 142 -31.62 1.30 4.46
C SER A 142 -30.35 1.96 4.98
N TYR A 143 -30.21 2.00 6.30
CA TYR A 143 -29.07 2.56 7.02
C TYR A 143 -28.42 1.48 7.91
N PRO A 144 -27.12 1.61 8.28
CA PRO A 144 -26.21 2.70 7.97
C PRO A 144 -25.61 2.61 6.56
N VAL A 145 -25.31 3.78 5.97
CA VAL A 145 -24.61 3.91 4.68
C VAL A 145 -23.28 4.67 4.83
N VAL A 146 -22.42 4.48 3.87
CA VAL A 146 -21.16 5.24 3.72
C VAL A 146 -21.31 6.19 2.53
N VAL A 147 -20.98 7.46 2.74
CA VAL A 147 -20.89 8.47 1.69
C VAL A 147 -19.43 8.86 1.51
N LYS A 148 -18.93 8.81 0.29
CA LYS A 148 -17.50 9.08 -0.03
C LYS A 148 -17.38 9.69 -1.43
N PRO A 149 -16.38 10.55 -1.71
CA PRO A 149 -16.09 11.00 -3.07
C PRO A 149 -15.47 9.85 -3.88
N HIS A 150 -15.59 9.91 -5.21
CA HIS A 150 -14.95 8.94 -6.13
C HIS A 150 -13.44 8.89 -5.93
N CYS A 151 -12.79 10.04 -5.76
CA CYS A 151 -11.36 10.12 -5.51
C CYS A 151 -11.03 11.16 -4.44
N GLY A 152 -10.97 10.77 -3.17
CA GLY A 152 -10.68 11.68 -2.05
C GLY A 152 -9.28 12.30 -2.08
N GLU A 153 -8.31 11.67 -2.74
CA GLU A 153 -6.95 12.22 -2.91
C GLU A 153 -6.94 13.40 -3.89
N LYS A 154 -7.73 13.34 -4.95
CA LYS A 154 -7.88 14.41 -5.94
C LYS A 154 -8.33 15.73 -5.31
N PHE A 155 -9.16 15.65 -4.26
CA PHE A 155 -9.69 16.81 -3.55
C PHE A 155 -8.85 17.24 -2.34
N GLY A 156 -7.68 16.64 -2.12
CA GLY A 156 -6.79 16.95 -1.01
C GLY A 156 -7.36 16.63 0.38
N LEU A 157 -8.38 15.79 0.47
CA LEU A 157 -9.04 15.47 1.71
C LEU A 157 -8.14 14.66 2.66
N LYS A 158 -8.14 15.04 3.93
CA LYS A 158 -7.49 14.24 4.98
C LYS A 158 -8.18 12.89 5.10
N ALA A 159 -7.47 11.86 5.54
CA ALA A 159 -7.99 10.51 5.69
C ALA A 159 -9.32 10.43 6.48
N ALA A 160 -9.47 11.27 7.52
CA ALA A 160 -10.68 11.34 8.33
C ALA A 160 -11.90 11.97 7.61
N ASP A 161 -11.67 12.71 6.52
CA ASP A 161 -12.71 13.41 5.77
C ASP A 161 -13.04 12.72 4.43
N ARG A 162 -12.36 11.61 4.12
CA ARG A 162 -12.54 10.88 2.85
C ARG A 162 -13.80 10.05 2.78
N TYR A 163 -14.50 9.85 3.89
CA TYR A 163 -15.82 9.24 3.94
C TYR A 163 -16.55 9.63 5.22
N ALA A 164 -17.87 9.50 5.21
CA ALA A 164 -18.70 9.63 6.41
C ALA A 164 -19.73 8.51 6.46
N VAL A 165 -20.20 8.20 7.67
CA VAL A 165 -21.25 7.20 7.91
C VAL A 165 -22.51 7.93 8.32
N ALA A 166 -23.61 7.68 7.59
CA ALA A 166 -24.95 8.12 7.97
C ALA A 166 -25.71 6.94 8.57
N ASN A 167 -26.29 7.13 9.74
CA ASN A 167 -27.06 6.11 10.45
C ASN A 167 -28.57 6.29 10.28
N ASN A 168 -28.99 7.42 9.70
CA ASN A 168 -30.38 7.78 9.40
C ASN A 168 -30.41 8.84 8.29
N GLU A 169 -31.62 9.16 7.82
CA GLU A 169 -31.86 10.10 6.71
C GLU A 169 -31.34 11.53 7.02
N ALA A 170 -31.58 12.04 8.24
CA ALA A 170 -31.12 13.39 8.60
C ALA A 170 -29.59 13.52 8.62
N GLU A 171 -28.87 12.48 9.07
CA GLU A 171 -27.42 12.41 8.97
C GLU A 171 -26.95 12.30 7.52
N PHE A 172 -27.71 11.55 6.71
CA PHE A 172 -27.40 11.37 5.29
C PHE A 172 -27.47 12.71 4.54
N ASP A 173 -28.54 13.48 4.71
CA ASP A 173 -28.72 14.78 4.07
C ASP A 173 -27.60 15.76 4.42
N ALA A 174 -27.26 15.85 5.71
CA ALA A 174 -26.17 16.71 6.16
C ALA A 174 -24.80 16.29 5.62
N ILE A 175 -24.55 14.97 5.49
CA ILE A 175 -23.32 14.43 4.93
C ILE A 175 -23.27 14.66 3.43
N MET A 176 -24.38 14.47 2.72
CA MET A 176 -24.48 14.71 1.27
C MET A 176 -24.18 16.18 0.96
N GLU A 177 -24.80 17.14 1.68
CA GLU A 177 -24.50 18.58 1.51
C GLU A 177 -23.01 18.89 1.69
N LYS A 178 -22.37 18.26 2.69
CA LYS A 178 -20.93 18.42 2.93
C LYS A 178 -20.10 17.83 1.78
N MET A 179 -20.40 16.60 1.37
CA MET A 179 -19.62 15.87 0.36
C MET A 179 -19.75 16.44 -1.04
N GLN A 180 -20.93 16.94 -1.40
CA GLN A 180 -21.20 17.58 -2.68
C GLN A 180 -20.40 18.88 -2.92
N ARG A 181 -19.83 19.47 -1.88
CA ARG A 181 -18.88 20.60 -2.01
C ARG A 181 -17.55 20.16 -2.63
N TYR A 182 -17.21 18.88 -2.55
CA TYR A 182 -15.99 18.30 -3.09
C TYR A 182 -16.25 17.49 -4.35
N ASP A 183 -17.29 16.68 -4.34
CA ASP A 183 -17.70 15.81 -5.43
C ASP A 183 -19.21 16.01 -5.69
N PRO A 184 -19.62 16.53 -6.86
CA PRO A 184 -21.05 16.77 -7.14
C PRO A 184 -21.94 15.52 -7.06
N SER A 185 -21.36 14.35 -7.26
CA SER A 185 -22.06 13.05 -7.22
C SER A 185 -21.28 12.05 -6.36
N PRO A 186 -21.26 12.22 -5.02
CA PRO A 186 -20.52 11.31 -4.16
C PRO A 186 -21.13 9.92 -4.16
N ILE A 187 -20.30 8.90 -4.02
CA ILE A 187 -20.71 7.50 -3.93
C ILE A 187 -21.46 7.28 -2.61
N VAL A 188 -22.64 6.70 -2.68
CA VAL A 188 -23.44 6.23 -1.53
C VAL A 188 -23.45 4.72 -1.53
N GLN A 189 -22.92 4.12 -0.48
CA GLN A 189 -22.75 2.66 -0.42
C GLN A 189 -23.26 2.07 0.90
N GLN A 190 -23.72 0.83 0.85
CA GLN A 190 -23.97 0.02 2.03
C GLN A 190 -22.74 0.00 2.95
N LYS A 191 -22.94 0.23 4.24
CA LYS A 191 -21.87 0.07 5.22
C LYS A 191 -21.61 -1.41 5.48
N ILE A 192 -20.49 -1.92 5.00
CA ILE A 192 -20.08 -3.29 5.25
C ILE A 192 -19.53 -3.42 6.67
N THR A 193 -19.97 -4.48 7.37
CA THR A 193 -19.46 -4.88 8.69
C THR A 193 -18.38 -5.95 8.52
N GLY A 194 -17.56 -6.14 9.54
CA GLY A 194 -16.48 -7.12 9.52
C GLY A 194 -15.08 -6.52 9.61
N ALA A 195 -14.09 -7.38 9.64
CA ALA A 195 -12.69 -6.98 9.67
C ALA A 195 -12.25 -6.49 8.29
N GLY A 196 -11.45 -5.41 8.27
CA GLY A 196 -10.73 -5.01 7.07
C GLY A 196 -9.57 -5.96 6.80
N ALA A 197 -9.39 -6.36 5.55
CA ALA A 197 -8.28 -7.18 5.10
C ALA A 197 -7.62 -6.58 3.86
N GLY A 198 -6.37 -6.94 3.62
CA GLY A 198 -5.66 -6.64 2.39
C GLY A 198 -5.09 -7.92 1.81
N VAL A 199 -5.40 -8.18 0.57
CA VAL A 199 -4.79 -9.26 -0.23
C VAL A 199 -3.79 -8.63 -1.17
N SER A 200 -2.53 -8.89 -0.91
CA SER A 200 -1.40 -8.36 -1.65
C SER A 200 -0.95 -9.38 -2.67
N LEU A 201 -0.87 -8.99 -3.92
CA LEU A 201 -0.52 -9.86 -5.03
C LEU A 201 0.66 -9.30 -5.83
N LEU A 202 1.45 -10.20 -6.38
CA LEU A 202 2.41 -9.94 -7.45
C LEU A 202 1.96 -10.71 -8.68
N LEU A 203 1.73 -10.01 -9.79
CA LEU A 203 1.42 -10.59 -11.08
C LEU A 203 2.58 -10.35 -12.06
N GLY A 204 2.86 -11.35 -12.86
CA GLY A 204 3.87 -11.33 -13.92
C GLY A 204 3.41 -10.61 -15.18
N ARG A 205 4.17 -10.73 -16.26
CA ARG A 205 3.93 -9.99 -17.50
C ARG A 205 2.67 -10.45 -18.25
N GLU A 206 2.32 -11.72 -18.11
CA GLU A 206 1.10 -12.33 -18.68
C GLU A 206 -0.03 -12.40 -17.64
N SER A 207 0.06 -11.57 -16.60
CA SER A 207 -0.87 -11.55 -15.48
C SER A 207 -0.94 -12.86 -14.69
N GLU A 208 0.09 -13.70 -14.77
CA GLU A 208 0.22 -14.91 -13.98
C GLU A 208 0.53 -14.57 -12.51
N LEU A 209 -0.07 -15.32 -11.56
CA LEU A 209 0.15 -15.13 -10.13
C LEU A 209 1.55 -15.60 -9.74
N LEU A 210 2.38 -14.70 -9.18
CA LEU A 210 3.76 -14.96 -8.77
C LEU A 210 3.97 -14.87 -7.25
N GLY A 211 3.01 -14.34 -6.52
CA GLY A 211 3.07 -14.22 -5.07
C GLY A 211 1.80 -13.64 -4.49
N ALA A 212 1.46 -14.08 -3.28
CA ALA A 212 0.30 -13.58 -2.54
C ALA A 212 0.62 -13.45 -1.05
N LEU A 213 -0.05 -12.51 -0.36
CA LEU A 213 0.00 -12.36 1.09
C LEU A 213 -1.28 -11.71 1.58
N CYS A 214 -2.00 -12.39 2.48
CA CYS A 214 -3.17 -11.83 3.15
C CYS A 214 -2.81 -11.27 4.52
N HIS A 215 -3.37 -10.13 4.85
CA HIS A 215 -3.30 -9.58 6.20
C HIS A 215 -4.62 -8.93 6.59
N ARG A 216 -5.01 -9.06 7.86
CA ARG A 216 -6.19 -8.39 8.43
C ARG A 216 -5.78 -7.22 9.30
N ARG A 217 -6.60 -6.18 9.32
CA ARG A 217 -6.44 -5.04 10.22
C ARG A 217 -6.83 -5.45 11.63
N VAL A 218 -5.92 -5.30 12.57
CA VAL A 218 -6.17 -5.53 13.99
C VAL A 218 -6.55 -4.22 14.68
N ARG A 219 -5.87 -3.13 14.33
CA ARG A 219 -6.16 -1.75 14.76
C ARG A 219 -5.84 -0.76 13.67
N GLU A 220 -6.55 0.36 13.71
CA GLU A 220 -6.42 1.48 12.75
C GLU A 220 -6.44 2.82 13.49
N TYR A 221 -5.95 3.86 12.85
CA TYR A 221 -6.02 5.21 13.37
C TYR A 221 -6.22 6.22 12.21
N PRO A 222 -7.26 7.08 12.27
CA PRO A 222 -8.30 7.19 13.31
C PRO A 222 -9.08 5.89 13.52
N ILE A 223 -9.58 5.68 14.76
CA ILE A 223 -10.28 4.44 15.18
C ILE A 223 -11.67 4.27 14.55
N THR A 224 -12.13 5.29 13.83
CA THR A 224 -13.38 5.30 13.05
C THR A 224 -13.19 4.82 11.62
N GLY A 225 -11.94 4.63 11.20
CA GLY A 225 -11.52 4.19 9.88
C GLY A 225 -10.27 4.95 9.43
N GLY A 226 -9.19 4.24 9.23
CA GLY A 226 -7.91 4.81 8.84
C GLY A 226 -6.90 3.74 8.46
N PRO A 227 -5.64 4.12 8.18
CA PRO A 227 -4.60 3.16 7.88
C PRO A 227 -4.34 2.24 9.08
N SER A 228 -3.98 0.99 8.78
CA SER A 228 -3.59 0.00 9.79
C SER A 228 -2.45 0.50 10.66
N THR A 229 -2.63 0.43 11.98
CA THR A 229 -1.55 0.63 12.97
C THR A 229 -1.01 -0.69 13.48
N CYS A 230 -1.85 -1.73 13.48
CA CYS A 230 -1.49 -3.11 13.73
C CYS A 230 -2.25 -4.02 12.77
N CYS A 231 -1.56 -4.98 12.18
CA CYS A 231 -2.14 -5.98 11.30
C CYS A 231 -1.55 -7.37 11.58
N GLU A 232 -2.26 -8.41 11.12
CA GLU A 232 -1.87 -9.80 11.33
C GLU A 232 -1.98 -10.56 10.02
N SER A 233 -0.95 -11.33 9.67
CA SER A 233 -0.96 -12.19 8.48
C SER A 233 -1.90 -13.39 8.69
N PHE A 234 -2.63 -13.75 7.66
CA PHE A 234 -3.47 -14.95 7.61
C PHE A 234 -3.47 -15.52 6.19
N TYR A 235 -4.13 -16.63 5.96
CA TYR A 235 -4.29 -17.20 4.64
C TYR A 235 -5.78 -17.39 4.36
N ASP A 236 -6.21 -16.96 3.19
CA ASP A 236 -7.56 -17.14 2.69
C ASP A 236 -7.50 -17.34 1.17
N GLU A 237 -7.76 -18.56 0.72
CA GLU A 237 -7.65 -18.95 -0.68
C GLU A 237 -8.71 -18.23 -1.53
N LYS A 238 -9.95 -18.19 -1.03
CA LYS A 238 -11.05 -17.51 -1.73
C LYS A 238 -10.75 -16.03 -1.98
N MET A 239 -10.27 -15.30 -0.96
CA MET A 239 -9.90 -13.91 -1.13
C MET A 239 -8.74 -13.73 -2.11
N ILE A 240 -7.77 -14.66 -2.13
CA ILE A 240 -6.65 -14.62 -3.09
C ILE A 240 -7.17 -14.82 -4.51
N ASP A 241 -8.04 -15.82 -4.72
CA ASP A 241 -8.61 -16.12 -6.03
C ASP A 241 -9.46 -14.97 -6.55
N GLU A 242 -10.34 -14.40 -5.73
CA GLU A 242 -11.16 -13.24 -6.09
C GLU A 242 -10.29 -12.02 -6.45
N ALA A 243 -9.27 -11.72 -5.65
CA ALA A 243 -8.34 -10.63 -5.92
C ALA A 243 -7.51 -10.87 -7.19
N TYR A 244 -7.10 -12.11 -7.42
CA TYR A 244 -6.34 -12.51 -8.61
C TYR A 244 -7.19 -12.39 -9.88
N GLU A 245 -8.39 -12.96 -9.90
CA GLU A 245 -9.29 -12.88 -11.06
C GLU A 245 -9.66 -11.43 -11.39
N LEU A 246 -9.87 -10.60 -10.37
CA LEU A 246 -10.09 -9.16 -10.58
C LEU A 246 -8.89 -8.51 -11.27
N LEU A 247 -7.68 -8.64 -10.72
CA LEU A 247 -6.48 -8.00 -11.30
C LEU A 247 -6.13 -8.55 -12.69
N LYS A 248 -6.29 -9.85 -12.89
CA LYS A 248 -6.07 -10.52 -14.17
C LYS A 248 -7.03 -10.01 -15.26
N SER A 249 -8.28 -9.71 -14.91
CA SER A 249 -9.26 -9.17 -15.85
C SER A 249 -8.92 -7.78 -16.39
N PHE A 250 -8.03 -7.05 -15.69
CA PHE A 250 -7.44 -5.79 -16.15
C PHE A 250 -6.07 -5.98 -16.83
N HIS A 251 -5.64 -7.20 -17.10
CA HIS A 251 -4.29 -7.49 -17.63
C HIS A 251 -3.18 -6.84 -16.80
N PHE A 252 -3.34 -6.87 -15.46
CA PHE A 252 -2.41 -6.21 -14.54
C PHE A 252 -1.07 -6.96 -14.45
N THR A 253 0.01 -6.20 -14.35
CA THR A 253 1.35 -6.70 -14.01
C THR A 253 1.97 -5.84 -12.90
N GLY A 254 2.64 -6.46 -11.96
CA GLY A 254 3.30 -5.79 -10.85
C GLY A 254 2.69 -6.09 -9.48
N LEU A 255 2.89 -5.17 -8.54
CA LEU A 255 2.43 -5.29 -7.16
C LEU A 255 1.13 -4.51 -6.97
N ALA A 256 0.12 -5.17 -6.42
CA ALA A 256 -1.12 -4.54 -5.99
C ALA A 256 -1.59 -5.08 -4.64
N MET A 257 -2.42 -4.30 -3.96
CA MET A 257 -3.18 -4.75 -2.80
C MET A 257 -4.68 -4.49 -3.04
N VAL A 258 -5.48 -5.55 -2.98
CA VAL A 258 -6.94 -5.49 -3.01
C VAL A 258 -7.44 -5.40 -1.57
N GLU A 259 -8.21 -4.36 -1.26
CA GLU A 259 -8.78 -4.16 0.07
C GLU A 259 -10.17 -4.79 0.17
N PHE A 260 -10.34 -5.60 1.20
CA PHE A 260 -11.60 -6.24 1.55
C PHE A 260 -12.16 -5.72 2.86
N LYS A 261 -13.48 -5.77 2.98
CA LYS A 261 -14.19 -5.64 4.26
C LYS A 261 -15.30 -6.68 4.31
N GLY A 262 -15.27 -7.58 5.32
CA GLY A 262 -16.04 -8.81 5.20
C GLY A 262 -15.64 -9.55 3.93
N ASP A 263 -16.64 -9.90 3.12
CA ASP A 263 -16.45 -10.58 1.84
C ASP A 263 -16.39 -9.62 0.64
N CYS A 264 -16.57 -8.30 0.87
CA CYS A 264 -16.68 -7.32 -0.22
C CYS A 264 -15.32 -6.69 -0.53
N ILE A 265 -15.02 -6.54 -1.83
CA ILE A 265 -13.92 -5.71 -2.31
C ILE A 265 -14.32 -4.23 -2.16
N LEU A 266 -13.42 -3.42 -1.61
CA LEU A 266 -13.62 -1.99 -1.44
C LEU A 266 -12.86 -1.14 -2.46
N GLU A 267 -11.60 -1.49 -2.71
CA GLU A 267 -10.71 -0.76 -3.63
C GLU A 267 -9.46 -1.60 -3.96
N VAL A 268 -8.79 -1.21 -5.03
CA VAL A 268 -7.47 -1.70 -5.41
C VAL A 268 -6.44 -0.60 -5.21
N ASN A 269 -5.29 -0.97 -4.66
CA ASN A 269 -4.10 -0.14 -4.60
C ASN A 269 -3.05 -0.74 -5.55
N PRO A 270 -2.97 -0.33 -6.84
CA PRO A 270 -2.06 -0.94 -7.83
C PRO A 270 -0.63 -0.39 -7.67
N ARG A 271 -0.12 -0.44 -6.46
CA ARG A 271 1.18 0.08 -6.02
C ARG A 271 1.58 -0.53 -4.70
N VAL A 272 2.80 -0.24 -4.24
CA VAL A 272 3.22 -0.55 -2.86
C VAL A 272 2.31 0.17 -1.86
N TRP A 273 1.85 -0.53 -0.83
CA TRP A 273 0.84 -0.10 0.14
C TRP A 273 1.42 0.18 1.53
N GLY A 274 0.63 0.80 2.40
CA GLY A 274 1.10 1.28 3.70
C GLY A 274 1.55 0.17 4.68
N SER A 275 0.93 -1.01 4.62
CA SER A 275 1.27 -2.20 5.40
C SER A 275 2.28 -3.14 4.72
N PHE A 276 2.97 -2.68 3.67
CA PHE A 276 3.94 -3.47 2.89
C PHE A 276 5.04 -4.12 3.75
N THR A 277 5.39 -3.51 4.88
CA THR A 277 6.33 -4.09 5.86
C THR A 277 5.87 -5.45 6.43
N MET A 278 4.59 -5.83 6.26
CA MET A 278 4.09 -7.17 6.56
C MET A 278 4.79 -8.25 5.71
N THR A 279 5.22 -7.93 4.50
CA THR A 279 5.99 -8.86 3.65
C THR A 279 7.27 -9.31 4.33
N GLU A 280 7.98 -8.39 5.00
CA GLU A 280 9.17 -8.69 5.79
C GLU A 280 8.81 -9.41 7.10
N ALA A 281 7.81 -8.94 7.84
CA ALA A 281 7.39 -9.51 9.11
C ALA A 281 6.93 -10.97 8.97
N ALA A 282 6.16 -11.26 7.93
CA ALA A 282 5.64 -12.59 7.59
C ALA A 282 6.65 -13.43 6.77
N GLN A 283 7.81 -12.89 6.42
CA GLN A 283 8.83 -13.56 5.60
C GLN A 283 8.32 -13.99 4.22
N SER A 284 7.47 -13.18 3.59
CA SER A 284 6.99 -13.43 2.23
C SER A 284 8.10 -13.22 1.20
N PRO A 285 8.25 -14.10 0.21
CA PRO A 285 9.25 -13.97 -0.86
C PRO A 285 8.84 -12.96 -1.95
N ILE A 286 7.69 -12.32 -1.87
CA ILE A 286 7.06 -11.51 -2.92
C ILE A 286 8.02 -10.45 -3.54
N VAL A 287 8.91 -9.85 -2.74
CA VAL A 287 9.88 -8.86 -3.23
C VAL A 287 11.01 -9.54 -4.02
N ALA A 288 11.47 -10.70 -3.58
CA ALA A 288 12.48 -11.49 -4.30
C ALA A 288 11.90 -12.01 -5.62
N HIS A 289 10.66 -12.50 -5.60
CA HIS A 289 9.90 -12.91 -6.78
C HIS A 289 9.74 -11.76 -7.78
N TYR A 290 9.39 -10.55 -7.30
CA TYR A 290 9.35 -9.36 -8.14
C TYR A 290 10.68 -9.13 -8.88
N ALA A 291 11.78 -9.13 -8.14
CA ALA A 291 13.09 -8.86 -8.71
C ALA A 291 13.54 -9.95 -9.69
N GLN A 292 13.24 -11.21 -9.41
CA GLN A 292 13.54 -12.34 -10.29
C GLN A 292 12.72 -12.28 -11.59
N ALA A 293 11.39 -12.10 -11.49
CA ALA A 293 10.50 -12.03 -12.64
C ALA A 293 10.72 -10.76 -13.49
N ALA A 294 11.05 -9.62 -12.86
CA ALA A 294 11.40 -8.40 -13.59
C ALA A 294 12.59 -8.61 -14.51
N GLN A 295 13.55 -9.44 -14.14
CA GLN A 295 14.72 -9.82 -14.95
C GLN A 295 14.47 -11.00 -15.91
N GLY A 296 13.22 -11.43 -16.10
CA GLY A 296 12.86 -12.56 -16.96
C GLY A 296 13.13 -13.93 -16.35
N GLY A 297 13.47 -14.01 -15.06
CA GLY A 297 13.60 -15.28 -14.34
C GLY A 297 12.23 -15.92 -14.07
N GLN A 298 12.18 -17.25 -14.16
CA GLN A 298 10.96 -17.99 -13.87
C GLN A 298 10.66 -17.97 -12.37
N VAL A 299 9.42 -17.64 -12.00
CA VAL A 299 8.89 -17.68 -10.65
C VAL A 299 7.62 -18.51 -10.65
N THR A 300 7.52 -19.44 -9.72
CA THR A 300 6.31 -20.23 -9.52
C THR A 300 5.65 -19.82 -8.22
N TYR A 301 4.38 -19.47 -8.28
CA TYR A 301 3.58 -19.23 -7.08
C TYR A 301 3.46 -20.50 -6.25
N THR A 302 3.69 -20.37 -4.96
CA THR A 302 3.45 -21.41 -3.98
C THR A 302 2.47 -20.90 -2.93
N ALA A 303 1.36 -21.59 -2.74
CA ALA A 303 0.40 -21.25 -1.71
C ALA A 303 1.04 -21.32 -0.32
N LYS A 304 0.71 -20.33 0.53
CA LYS A 304 1.19 -20.29 1.93
C LYS A 304 2.72 -20.18 2.08
N ASP A 305 3.41 -19.58 1.12
CA ASP A 305 4.86 -19.36 1.16
C ASP A 305 5.32 -18.26 2.14
N TYR A 306 4.43 -17.84 3.04
CA TYR A 306 4.68 -16.87 4.10
C TYR A 306 4.13 -17.35 5.46
N ARG A 307 4.59 -16.75 6.53
CA ARG A 307 4.15 -17.09 7.89
C ARG A 307 2.80 -16.44 8.19
N THR A 308 1.83 -17.23 8.61
CA THR A 308 0.51 -16.79 9.11
C THR A 308 0.54 -16.57 10.62
N GLY A 309 -0.43 -15.80 11.14
CA GLY A 309 -0.54 -15.47 12.57
C GLY A 309 0.53 -14.48 13.06
N VAL A 310 1.30 -13.87 12.16
CA VAL A 310 2.31 -12.89 12.51
C VAL A 310 1.65 -11.53 12.69
N LYS A 311 1.67 -11.00 13.92
CA LYS A 311 1.26 -9.62 14.20
C LYS A 311 2.43 -8.65 13.95
N MET A 312 2.12 -7.57 13.24
CA MET A 312 3.04 -6.47 12.97
C MET A 312 2.37 -5.16 13.33
N ARG A 313 3.12 -4.23 13.91
CA ARG A 313 2.61 -2.91 14.28
C ARG A 313 3.57 -1.79 13.96
N PHE A 314 3.03 -0.60 13.83
CA PHE A 314 3.78 0.66 13.79
C PHE A 314 3.69 1.29 15.18
N PHE A 315 4.69 1.08 16.01
CA PHE A 315 4.69 1.37 17.45
C PHE A 315 4.03 2.71 17.82
N LEU A 316 4.53 3.83 17.27
CA LEU A 316 4.02 5.16 17.62
C LEU A 316 2.53 5.33 17.27
N ASN A 317 2.13 4.92 16.07
CA ASN A 317 0.76 5.04 15.61
C ASN A 317 -0.17 4.09 16.38
N ASP A 318 0.31 2.90 16.70
CA ASP A 318 -0.45 1.89 17.41
C ASP A 318 -0.68 2.26 18.88
N MET A 319 0.28 2.91 19.52
CA MET A 319 0.09 3.49 20.85
C MET A 319 -0.98 4.58 20.86
N VAL A 320 -0.97 5.47 19.86
CA VAL A 320 -2.01 6.50 19.71
C VAL A 320 -3.38 5.86 19.49
N ALA A 321 -3.46 4.81 18.66
CA ALA A 321 -4.69 4.05 18.44
C ALA A 321 -5.17 3.39 19.74
N ALA A 322 -4.31 2.69 20.49
CA ALA A 322 -4.66 2.03 21.74
C ALA A 322 -5.23 3.02 22.78
N LEU A 323 -4.59 4.18 22.94
CA LEU A 323 -5.08 5.25 23.82
C LEU A 323 -6.42 5.84 23.34
N SER A 324 -6.61 5.95 22.02
CA SER A 324 -7.87 6.44 21.44
C SER A 324 -9.01 5.45 21.67
N TYR A 325 -8.76 4.15 21.59
CA TYR A 325 -9.73 3.11 21.95
C TYR A 325 -10.13 3.21 23.42
N LEU A 326 -9.17 3.40 24.34
CA LEU A 326 -9.48 3.60 25.76
C LEU A 326 -10.34 4.84 26.00
N LYS A 327 -10.00 5.99 25.37
CA LYS A 327 -10.78 7.22 25.47
C LYS A 327 -12.20 7.09 24.91
N ALA A 328 -12.39 6.25 23.89
CA ALA A 328 -13.69 5.96 23.31
C ALA A 328 -14.51 4.90 24.10
N GLY A 329 -14.05 4.48 25.28
CA GLY A 329 -14.71 3.45 26.10
C GLY A 329 -14.53 2.02 25.58
N ARG A 330 -13.75 1.82 24.53
CA ARG A 330 -13.43 0.52 23.96
C ARG A 330 -12.22 -0.12 24.68
N VAL A 331 -12.44 -0.38 25.98
CA VAL A 331 -11.37 -0.78 26.93
C VAL A 331 -10.67 -2.07 26.50
N LYS A 332 -11.43 -3.06 26.01
CA LYS A 332 -10.90 -4.36 25.59
C LYS A 332 -9.88 -4.22 24.45
N GLU A 333 -10.20 -3.42 23.44
CA GLU A 333 -9.32 -3.15 22.30
C GLU A 333 -8.11 -2.33 22.71
N GLY A 334 -8.30 -1.34 23.58
CA GLY A 334 -7.20 -0.53 24.09
C GLY A 334 -6.19 -1.35 24.91
N LEU A 335 -6.67 -2.18 25.86
CA LEU A 335 -5.81 -3.06 26.65
C LEU A 335 -5.10 -4.12 25.79
N ARG A 336 -5.81 -4.69 24.78
CA ARG A 336 -5.19 -5.60 23.81
C ARG A 336 -4.06 -4.90 23.05
N GLY A 337 -4.26 -3.62 22.65
CA GLY A 337 -3.22 -2.81 22.02
C GLY A 337 -1.98 -2.63 22.87
N LEU A 338 -2.15 -2.43 24.19
CA LEU A 338 -1.03 -2.36 25.13
C LEU A 338 -0.36 -3.75 25.29
N GLY A 339 -1.14 -4.84 25.35
CA GLY A 339 -0.61 -6.21 25.46
C GLY A 339 0.19 -6.65 24.23
N ASP A 340 -0.18 -6.20 23.04
CA ASP A 340 0.54 -6.47 21.79
C ASP A 340 1.95 -5.83 21.76
N PHE A 341 2.28 -5.00 22.76
CA PHE A 341 3.67 -4.52 22.95
C PHE A 341 4.68 -5.67 23.03
N PHE A 342 4.28 -6.77 23.63
CA PHE A 342 5.15 -7.93 23.84
C PHE A 342 5.04 -9.01 22.75
N THR A 343 3.97 -8.99 21.95
CA THR A 343 3.64 -10.08 21.00
C THR A 343 3.74 -9.68 19.55
N ALA A 344 3.51 -8.40 19.22
CA ALA A 344 3.57 -7.93 17.85
C ALA A 344 4.99 -7.48 17.47
N LYS A 345 5.41 -7.84 16.27
CA LYS A 345 6.67 -7.35 15.69
C LYS A 345 6.57 -5.88 15.35
N GLU A 346 7.59 -5.11 15.67
CA GLU A 346 7.69 -3.74 15.18
C GLU A 346 8.05 -3.72 13.68
N ALA A 347 7.27 -3.00 12.90
CA ALA A 347 7.34 -2.98 11.44
C ALA A 347 8.72 -2.59 10.87
N LEU A 348 9.47 -1.75 11.59
CA LEU A 348 10.77 -1.22 11.14
C LEU A 348 11.96 -1.86 11.86
N SER A 349 11.72 -2.73 12.85
CA SER A 349 12.79 -3.38 13.61
C SER A 349 13.30 -4.61 12.88
N ALA A 350 14.61 -4.68 12.71
CA ALA A 350 15.29 -5.88 12.22
C ALA A 350 16.58 -6.13 12.98
N LYS A 351 16.92 -7.42 13.17
CA LYS A 351 18.16 -7.82 13.85
C LYS A 351 19.38 -7.26 13.11
N GLY A 352 20.21 -6.53 13.83
CA GLY A 352 21.43 -5.93 13.27
C GLY A 352 21.24 -4.61 12.51
N ASP A 353 20.00 -4.11 12.37
CA ASP A 353 19.67 -2.87 11.64
C ASP A 353 18.95 -1.82 12.51
N GLY A 354 19.28 -1.78 13.80
CA GLY A 354 18.64 -0.89 14.78
C GLY A 354 18.84 0.62 14.53
N LYS A 355 19.79 1.01 13.67
CA LYS A 355 19.99 2.41 13.27
C LYS A 355 18.75 2.96 12.53
N VAL A 356 18.09 2.16 11.72
CA VAL A 356 16.87 2.54 10.98
C VAL A 356 15.77 2.96 11.94
N MET A 357 15.48 2.15 12.96
CA MET A 357 14.47 2.47 13.95
C MET A 357 14.80 3.77 14.71
N ARG A 358 16.05 3.94 15.14
CA ARG A 358 16.47 5.18 15.84
C ARG A 358 16.30 6.41 14.95
N ALA A 359 16.71 6.32 13.67
CA ALA A 359 16.56 7.41 12.71
C ALA A 359 15.08 7.73 12.46
N TYR A 360 14.24 6.71 12.30
CA TYR A 360 12.79 6.87 12.13
C TYR A 360 12.14 7.54 13.35
N LEU A 361 12.45 7.08 14.57
CA LEU A 361 11.91 7.65 15.80
C LEU A 361 12.34 9.12 15.97
N LYS A 362 13.63 9.43 15.74
CA LYS A 362 14.12 10.80 15.79
C LYS A 362 13.33 11.71 14.86
N LYS A 363 13.14 11.32 13.60
CA LYS A 363 12.36 12.09 12.62
C LYS A 363 10.91 12.24 13.06
N SER A 364 10.26 11.18 13.47
CA SER A 364 8.85 11.19 13.86
C SER A 364 8.57 12.06 15.09
N LEU A 365 9.56 12.28 15.95
CA LEU A 365 9.42 13.08 17.18
C LEU A 365 9.85 14.53 16.99
N PHE A 366 10.86 14.81 16.16
CA PHE A 366 11.52 16.13 16.09
C PHE A 366 11.40 16.87 14.75
N GLU A 367 10.91 16.18 13.67
CA GLU A 367 10.84 16.78 12.33
C GLU A 367 9.39 16.82 11.77
N ARG A 368 8.38 16.79 12.65
CA ARG A 368 6.97 16.94 12.27
C ARG A 368 6.62 18.37 11.88
#